data_fb1f47510f8414cd369bbe5f3a828ef4
#
_entry.id   fb1f47510f8414cd369bbe5f3a828ef4
#
_cell.length_a   1.000
_cell.length_b   1.000
_cell.length_c   1.000
_cell.angle_alpha   90.00
_cell.angle_beta   90.00
_cell.angle_gamma   90.00
#
_symmetry.space_group_name_H-M   'P 1'
#
loop_
_entity.id
_entity.type
_entity.pdbx_description
1 polymer ?
#
loop_
_entity_poly.entity_id
_entity_poly.type
_entity_poly.pdbx_seq_one_letter_code
_entity_poly.pdbx_strand_id
1 'polypeptide(L)'
;MGAYHYLGALPKIGHTLWYVATWNGQWLALLSFSAAAWKCAARDVWIGWDFRHQYDRLHLVANNSRFLILPEYHVANLASRVLALSERRLASDWRERFGYPLLLLETFVDPRRFHGTIYRAANWCYVGDTRGFRRTRTGYSAAPSAAKRVFVRPLHAQAQACLSSPVLDPQ
;
A
#
# COMPACT_ATOMS: atom_id res chain seq x y z
N MET A 1 -8.50 14.07 -5.49
CA MET A 1 -7.29 13.34 -5.98
C MET A 1 -6.80 13.88 -7.32
N GLY A 2 -7.63 13.98 -8.35
CA GLY A 2 -7.18 14.38 -9.68
C GLY A 2 -6.43 15.72 -9.73
N ALA A 3 -6.88 16.72 -8.99
CA ALA A 3 -6.30 18.07 -9.00
C ALA A 3 -5.04 18.24 -8.13
N TYR A 4 -4.92 17.49 -7.03
CA TYR A 4 -3.90 17.74 -6.01
C TYR A 4 -2.88 16.63 -5.83
N HIS A 5 -3.17 15.40 -6.24
CA HIS A 5 -2.23 14.30 -6.10
C HIS A 5 -1.35 14.19 -7.35
N TYR A 6 -0.02 14.11 -7.17
CA TYR A 6 0.97 14.09 -8.28
C TYR A 6 0.81 12.92 -9.27
N LEU A 7 0.19 11.80 -8.87
CA LEU A 7 -0.16 10.69 -9.75
C LEU A 7 -1.58 10.80 -10.33
N GLY A 8 -2.32 11.86 -9.99
CA GLY A 8 -3.70 12.05 -10.42
C GLY A 8 -4.70 11.03 -9.87
N ALA A 9 -5.80 10.84 -10.56
CA ALA A 9 -6.82 9.85 -10.22
C ALA A 9 -6.28 8.42 -10.34
N LEU A 10 -6.75 7.52 -9.47
CA LEU A 10 -6.42 6.11 -9.54
C LEU A 10 -7.37 5.42 -10.53
N PRO A 11 -6.87 4.82 -11.63
CA PRO A 11 -7.69 3.89 -12.39
C PRO A 11 -8.02 2.70 -11.49
N LYS A 12 -9.30 2.29 -11.47
CA LYS A 12 -9.73 1.11 -10.69
C LYS A 12 -9.00 -0.13 -11.22
N ILE A 13 -8.14 -0.69 -10.39
CA ILE A 13 -7.47 -1.97 -10.65
C ILE A 13 -7.74 -2.85 -9.42
N GLY A 14 -8.61 -3.85 -9.55
CA GLY A 14 -8.96 -4.76 -8.48
C GLY A 14 -9.76 -4.11 -7.34
N HIS A 15 -9.81 -4.79 -6.20
CA HIS A 15 -10.47 -4.31 -5.00
C HIS A 15 -9.81 -3.04 -4.48
N THR A 16 -10.61 -2.03 -4.15
CA THR A 16 -10.11 -0.72 -3.70
C THR A 16 -11.06 -0.13 -2.66
N LEU A 17 -10.50 0.31 -1.54
CA LEU A 17 -11.19 1.14 -0.55
C LEU A 17 -10.61 2.55 -0.54
N TRP A 18 -11.48 3.53 -0.34
CA TRP A 18 -11.15 4.93 -0.17
C TRP A 18 -11.51 5.39 1.24
N TYR A 19 -10.63 6.16 1.84
CA TYR A 19 -10.86 6.83 3.10
C TYR A 19 -10.77 8.34 2.93
N VAL A 20 -11.66 9.04 3.60
CA VAL A 20 -11.65 10.48 3.74
C VAL A 20 -11.47 10.78 5.23
N ALA A 21 -10.40 11.44 5.60
CA ALA A 21 -10.24 11.97 6.95
C ALA A 21 -10.92 13.34 7.03
N THR A 22 -11.78 13.51 8.01
CA THR A 22 -12.52 14.76 8.22
C THR A 22 -12.34 15.29 9.64
N TRP A 23 -12.47 16.62 9.78
CA TRP A 23 -12.50 17.31 11.05
C TRP A 23 -13.52 18.43 10.97
N ASN A 24 -14.48 18.48 11.90
CA ASN A 24 -15.56 19.46 11.90
C ASN A 24 -16.26 19.61 10.54
N GLY A 25 -16.52 18.47 9.84
CA GLY A 25 -17.17 18.47 8.54
C GLY A 25 -16.25 18.81 7.36
N GLN A 26 -15.01 19.21 7.60
CA GLN A 26 -14.03 19.55 6.55
C GLN A 26 -13.15 18.37 6.22
N TRP A 27 -12.81 18.21 4.93
CA TRP A 27 -11.92 17.17 4.46
C TRP A 27 -10.47 17.58 4.69
N LEU A 28 -9.70 16.73 5.37
CA LEU A 28 -8.29 16.94 5.66
C LEU A 28 -7.38 16.11 4.76
N ALA A 29 -7.79 14.87 4.49
CA ALA A 29 -6.97 13.93 3.73
C ALA A 29 -7.81 12.91 2.98
N LEU A 30 -7.21 12.35 1.93
CA LEU A 30 -7.75 11.30 1.09
C LEU A 30 -6.72 10.18 0.96
N LEU A 31 -7.13 8.95 1.23
CA LEU A 31 -6.29 7.75 1.08
C LEU A 31 -7.01 6.70 0.24
N SER A 32 -6.24 5.85 -0.44
CA SER A 32 -6.78 4.64 -1.02
C SER A 32 -5.87 3.44 -0.76
N PHE A 33 -6.50 2.30 -0.50
CA PHE A 33 -5.87 1.00 -0.46
C PHE A 33 -6.45 0.16 -1.59
N SER A 34 -5.60 -0.40 -2.42
CA SER A 34 -5.99 -1.20 -3.59
C SER A 34 -5.26 -2.53 -3.61
N ALA A 35 -5.64 -3.43 -4.52
CA ALA A 35 -4.92 -4.67 -4.75
C ALA A 35 -3.41 -4.43 -4.91
N ALA A 36 -2.60 -5.33 -4.37
CA ALA A 36 -1.14 -5.25 -4.38
C ALA A 36 -0.55 -5.32 -5.80
N ALA A 37 0.66 -4.79 -5.95
CA ALA A 37 1.41 -4.95 -7.19
C ALA A 37 1.78 -6.41 -7.41
N TRP A 38 1.56 -6.93 -8.65
CA TRP A 38 1.88 -8.32 -8.98
C TRP A 38 3.35 -8.65 -8.74
N LYS A 39 4.27 -7.81 -9.19
CA LYS A 39 5.71 -8.02 -9.02
C LYS A 39 6.31 -6.92 -8.14
N CYS A 40 6.86 -7.31 -6.99
CA CYS A 40 7.61 -6.44 -6.10
C CYS A 40 8.71 -7.26 -5.40
N ALA A 41 9.88 -7.37 -6.03
CA ALA A 41 10.96 -8.22 -5.52
C ALA A 41 11.37 -7.90 -4.08
N ALA A 42 11.39 -6.61 -3.68
CA ALA A 42 11.74 -6.22 -2.31
C ALA A 42 10.73 -6.74 -1.28
N ARG A 43 9.42 -6.64 -1.58
CA ARG A 43 8.37 -7.24 -0.74
C ARG A 43 8.47 -8.75 -0.72
N ASP A 44 8.65 -9.37 -1.89
CA ASP A 44 8.64 -10.83 -2.04
C ASP A 44 9.79 -11.47 -1.27
N VAL A 45 10.98 -10.86 -1.33
CA VAL A 45 12.15 -11.26 -0.53
C VAL A 45 11.90 -11.06 0.97
N TRP A 46 11.29 -9.93 1.36
CA TRP A 46 10.99 -9.67 2.77
C TRP A 46 9.99 -10.69 3.33
N ILE A 47 8.96 -11.07 2.57
CA ILE A 47 7.99 -12.11 2.98
C ILE A 47 8.68 -13.48 3.02
N GLY A 48 9.60 -13.76 2.11
CA GLY A 48 10.25 -15.06 1.96
C GLY A 48 9.39 -16.07 1.18
N TRP A 49 8.48 -15.60 0.33
CA TRP A 49 7.68 -16.48 -0.51
C TRP A 49 8.30 -16.69 -1.89
N ASP A 50 7.93 -17.81 -2.53
CA ASP A 50 8.21 -18.09 -3.93
C ASP A 50 7.03 -17.64 -4.83
N PHE A 51 7.14 -17.91 -6.13
CA PHE A 51 6.12 -17.56 -7.11
C PHE A 51 4.77 -18.25 -6.82
N ARG A 52 4.78 -19.48 -6.33
CA ARG A 52 3.55 -20.24 -6.04
C ARG A 52 2.82 -19.64 -4.85
N HIS A 53 3.53 -19.35 -3.76
CA HIS A 53 2.96 -18.65 -2.61
C HIS A 53 2.41 -17.27 -2.99
N GLN A 54 3.14 -16.54 -3.83
CA GLN A 54 2.71 -15.23 -4.32
C GLN A 54 1.39 -15.33 -5.08
N TYR A 55 1.25 -16.30 -5.99
CA TYR A 55 0.02 -16.49 -6.77
C TYR A 55 -1.19 -16.70 -5.86
N ASP A 56 -1.05 -17.56 -4.86
CA ASP A 56 -2.13 -17.94 -3.97
C ASP A 56 -2.48 -16.87 -2.94
N ARG A 57 -1.52 -16.04 -2.51
CA ARG A 57 -1.66 -15.17 -1.33
C ARG A 57 -1.52 -13.67 -1.59
N LEU A 58 -1.28 -13.27 -2.82
CA LEU A 58 -1.14 -11.85 -3.16
C LEU A 58 -2.40 -11.04 -2.81
N HIS A 59 -3.57 -11.65 -2.83
CA HIS A 59 -4.83 -11.01 -2.45
C HIS A 59 -4.88 -10.60 -0.96
N LEU A 60 -4.06 -11.22 -0.09
CA LEU A 60 -3.93 -10.88 1.33
C LEU A 60 -3.03 -9.65 1.57
N VAL A 61 -2.52 -9.06 0.50
CA VAL A 61 -1.69 -7.84 0.53
C VAL A 61 -2.42 -6.69 -0.15
N ALA A 62 -2.46 -5.52 0.48
CA ALA A 62 -3.01 -4.32 -0.12
C ALA A 62 -1.97 -3.22 -0.24
N ASN A 63 -2.08 -2.41 -1.30
CA ASN A 63 -1.20 -1.28 -1.58
C ASN A 63 -1.86 0.03 -1.17
N ASN A 64 -1.21 0.82 -0.30
CA ASN A 64 -1.56 2.22 -0.11
C ASN A 64 -1.20 3.00 -1.39
N SER A 65 -2.12 3.01 -2.32
CA SER A 65 -1.91 3.46 -3.71
C SER A 65 -2.03 4.97 -3.89
N ARG A 66 -2.75 5.65 -3.00
CA ARG A 66 -2.86 7.11 -2.95
C ARG A 66 -2.92 7.58 -1.52
N PHE A 67 -2.20 8.65 -1.24
CA PHE A 67 -2.28 9.38 0.01
C PHE A 67 -2.06 10.87 -0.26
N LEU A 68 -3.03 11.68 0.12
CA LEU A 68 -3.02 13.13 -0.05
C LEU A 68 -3.49 13.78 1.24
N ILE A 69 -2.68 14.66 1.80
CA ILE A 69 -3.13 15.69 2.74
C ILE A 69 -3.52 16.90 1.90
N LEU A 70 -4.69 17.47 2.15
CA LEU A 70 -5.12 18.66 1.42
C LEU A 70 -4.20 19.85 1.75
N PRO A 71 -3.85 20.70 0.76
CA PRO A 71 -2.80 21.70 0.90
C PRO A 71 -3.06 22.75 2.00
N GLU A 72 -4.31 22.95 2.36
CA GLU A 72 -4.74 23.93 3.36
C GLU A 72 -4.38 23.53 4.79
N TYR A 73 -4.01 22.24 5.01
CA TYR A 73 -3.81 21.71 6.35
C TYR A 73 -2.35 21.35 6.62
N HIS A 74 -1.67 22.22 7.35
CA HIS A 74 -0.28 22.07 7.78
C HIS A 74 -0.22 21.75 9.29
N VAL A 75 -0.82 20.60 9.69
CA VAL A 75 -0.81 20.17 11.08
C VAL A 75 0.29 19.13 11.29
N ALA A 76 1.11 19.31 12.31
CA ALA A 76 2.17 18.37 12.66
C ALA A 76 1.62 16.96 12.88
N ASN A 77 2.31 15.97 12.32
CA ASN A 77 1.93 14.54 12.42
C ASN A 77 0.54 14.18 11.86
N LEU A 78 -0.15 15.10 11.16
CA LEU A 78 -1.47 14.81 10.59
C LEU A 78 -1.43 13.58 9.69
N ALA A 79 -0.46 13.50 8.80
CA ALA A 79 -0.35 12.40 7.83
C ALA A 79 -0.19 11.03 8.53
N SER A 80 0.77 10.90 9.46
CA SER A 80 0.98 9.64 10.18
C SER A 80 -0.20 9.25 11.06
N ARG A 81 -0.88 10.23 11.66
CA ARG A 81 -2.11 9.99 12.46
C ARG A 81 -3.27 9.50 11.59
N VAL A 82 -3.49 10.15 10.43
CA VAL A 82 -4.53 9.75 9.48
C VAL A 82 -4.24 8.33 8.94
N LEU A 83 -2.99 8.04 8.60
CA LEU A 83 -2.58 6.71 8.15
C LEU A 83 -2.86 5.65 9.23
N ALA A 84 -2.43 5.88 10.46
CA ALA A 84 -2.64 4.95 11.57
C ALA A 84 -4.13 4.73 11.90
N LEU A 85 -4.97 5.77 11.82
CA LEU A 85 -6.41 5.65 12.01
C LEU A 85 -7.07 4.83 10.90
N SER A 86 -6.63 5.02 9.65
CA SER A 86 -7.12 4.23 8.51
C SER A 86 -6.73 2.76 8.63
N GLU A 87 -5.48 2.47 9.05
CA GLU A 87 -4.99 1.09 9.26
C GLU A 87 -5.81 0.31 10.29
N ARG A 88 -6.21 0.98 11.39
CA ARG A 88 -7.03 0.34 12.46
C ARG A 88 -8.37 -0.18 11.96
N ARG A 89 -8.94 0.45 10.95
CA ARG A 89 -10.22 0.06 10.36
C ARG A 89 -10.08 -0.86 9.17
N LEU A 90 -8.98 -0.71 8.43
CA LEU A 90 -8.81 -1.30 7.10
C LEU A 90 -9.04 -2.80 7.07
N ALA A 91 -8.53 -3.54 8.07
CA ALA A 91 -8.67 -5.00 8.11
C ALA A 91 -10.14 -5.45 8.21
N SER A 92 -10.95 -4.79 9.06
CA SER A 92 -12.38 -5.07 9.20
C SER A 92 -13.17 -4.61 7.98
N ASP A 93 -12.95 -3.36 7.53
CA ASP A 93 -13.65 -2.78 6.39
C ASP A 93 -13.38 -3.58 5.10
N TRP A 94 -12.15 -4.09 4.94
CA TRP A 94 -11.77 -4.92 3.79
C TRP A 94 -12.45 -6.27 3.80
N ARG A 95 -12.44 -6.94 4.97
CA ARG A 95 -13.13 -8.23 5.14
C ARG A 95 -14.63 -8.10 4.92
N GLU A 96 -15.26 -7.07 5.49
CA GLU A 96 -16.68 -6.79 5.31
C GLU A 96 -17.03 -6.55 3.83
N ARG A 97 -16.19 -5.80 3.13
CA ARG A 97 -16.45 -5.39 1.74
C ARG A 97 -16.13 -6.45 0.70
N PHE A 98 -15.09 -7.27 0.93
CA PHE A 98 -14.52 -8.17 -0.07
C PHE A 98 -14.48 -9.65 0.37
N GLY A 99 -14.80 -9.98 1.63
CA GLY A 99 -14.97 -11.34 2.12
C GLY A 99 -13.69 -12.06 2.53
N TYR A 100 -12.51 -11.40 2.50
CA TYR A 100 -11.25 -12.03 2.89
C TYR A 100 -10.36 -11.07 3.71
N PRO A 101 -9.43 -11.60 4.54
CA PRO A 101 -8.58 -10.79 5.39
C PRO A 101 -7.45 -10.10 4.63
N LEU A 102 -6.90 -9.03 5.22
CA LEU A 102 -5.59 -8.49 4.87
C LEU A 102 -4.58 -8.87 5.94
N LEU A 103 -3.38 -9.26 5.52
CA LEU A 103 -2.24 -9.57 6.39
C LEU A 103 -1.13 -8.52 6.32
N LEU A 104 -0.94 -7.91 5.14
CA LEU A 104 0.16 -6.99 4.88
C LEU A 104 -0.30 -5.79 4.06
N LEU A 105 0.25 -4.64 4.38
CA LEU A 105 0.17 -3.46 3.52
C LEU A 105 1.51 -3.20 2.86
N GLU A 106 1.48 -2.66 1.64
CA GLU A 106 2.65 -2.16 0.92
C GLU A 106 2.43 -0.74 0.43
N THR A 107 3.50 -0.01 0.14
CA THR A 107 3.45 1.26 -0.58
C THR A 107 4.74 1.53 -1.33
N PHE A 108 4.66 2.37 -2.36
CA PHE A 108 5.76 2.74 -3.25
C PHE A 108 5.97 4.26 -3.22
N VAL A 109 7.07 4.69 -2.61
CA VAL A 109 7.42 6.10 -2.44
C VAL A 109 8.46 6.52 -3.48
N ASP A 110 8.15 7.54 -4.28
CA ASP A 110 9.14 8.16 -5.19
C ASP A 110 10.15 8.99 -4.38
N PRO A 111 11.43 8.57 -4.30
CA PRO A 111 12.43 9.24 -3.46
C PRO A 111 12.81 10.64 -3.94
N ARG A 112 12.49 10.98 -5.19
CA ARG A 112 12.72 12.33 -5.74
C ARG A 112 11.73 13.35 -5.19
N ARG A 113 10.59 12.89 -4.66
CA ARG A 113 9.50 13.74 -4.15
C ARG A 113 9.30 13.61 -2.65
N PHE A 114 9.48 12.39 -2.11
CA PHE A 114 9.15 12.07 -0.73
C PHE A 114 10.20 11.15 -0.10
N HIS A 115 10.49 11.38 1.16
CA HIS A 115 11.44 10.55 1.91
C HIS A 115 10.81 9.32 2.59
N GLY A 116 9.48 9.21 2.59
CA GLY A 116 8.76 8.13 3.27
C GLY A 116 8.67 8.30 4.79
N THR A 117 8.91 9.51 5.30
CA THR A 117 8.92 9.83 6.74
C THR A 117 7.59 9.49 7.41
N ILE A 118 6.46 9.73 6.75
CA ILE A 118 5.13 9.42 7.29
C ILE A 118 4.94 7.92 7.53
N TYR A 119 5.47 7.08 6.65
CA TYR A 119 5.40 5.62 6.78
C TYR A 119 6.28 5.13 7.92
N ARG A 120 7.50 5.65 8.06
CA ARG A 120 8.37 5.35 9.20
C ARG A 120 7.74 5.79 10.53
N ALA A 121 7.15 6.98 10.58
CA ALA A 121 6.44 7.48 11.76
C ALA A 121 5.19 6.66 12.11
N ALA A 122 4.60 5.94 11.14
CA ALA A 122 3.51 4.99 11.33
C ALA A 122 4.00 3.53 11.50
N ASN A 123 5.29 3.32 11.79
CA ASN A 123 5.90 2.00 12.00
C ASN A 123 5.86 1.06 10.79
N TRP A 124 5.93 1.61 9.58
CA TRP A 124 6.15 0.83 8.37
C TRP A 124 7.64 0.54 8.20
N CYS A 125 7.97 -0.67 7.76
CA CYS A 125 9.32 -1.11 7.50
C CYS A 125 9.74 -0.81 6.06
N TYR A 126 10.87 -0.15 5.85
CA TYR A 126 11.52 -0.06 4.55
C TYR A 126 12.17 -1.40 4.22
N VAL A 127 11.87 -1.97 3.05
CA VAL A 127 12.31 -3.32 2.67
C VAL A 127 13.16 -3.34 1.38
N GLY A 128 13.44 -2.19 0.81
CA GLY A 128 14.27 -2.05 -0.39
C GLY A 128 13.61 -1.20 -1.47
N ASP A 129 14.19 -1.22 -2.66
CA ASP A 129 13.74 -0.42 -3.80
C ASP A 129 13.18 -1.29 -4.91
N THR A 130 12.27 -0.73 -5.71
CA THR A 130 11.81 -1.38 -6.95
C THR A 130 12.91 -1.33 -8.01
N ARG A 131 12.88 -2.27 -8.96
CA ARG A 131 13.81 -2.29 -10.10
C ARG A 131 13.53 -1.21 -11.16
N GLY A 132 12.53 -0.33 -10.94
CA GLY A 132 12.23 0.76 -11.85
C GLY A 132 11.46 0.37 -13.11
N PHE A 133 10.93 -0.84 -13.21
CA PHE A 133 10.09 -1.23 -14.36
C PHE A 133 8.64 -0.75 -14.17
N ARG A 134 8.08 -0.18 -15.22
CA ARG A 134 6.67 0.23 -15.25
C ARG A 134 5.88 -0.73 -16.14
N ARG A 135 4.78 -1.26 -15.63
CA ARG A 135 3.83 -2.02 -16.44
C ARG A 135 3.14 -1.07 -17.43
N THR A 136 3.14 -1.42 -18.69
CA THR A 136 2.41 -0.77 -19.79
C THR A 136 1.23 -1.67 -20.21
N ARG A 137 0.38 -1.16 -21.09
CA ARG A 137 -0.73 -1.94 -21.66
C ARG A 137 -0.26 -3.19 -22.43
N THR A 138 0.95 -3.14 -23.00
CA THR A 138 1.52 -4.18 -23.86
C THR A 138 2.69 -4.95 -23.21
N GLY A 139 2.96 -4.76 -21.89
CA GLY A 139 4.07 -5.42 -21.20
C GLY A 139 4.76 -4.52 -20.19
N TYR A 140 6.08 -4.52 -20.18
CA TYR A 140 6.90 -3.65 -19.35
C TYR A 140 7.61 -2.60 -20.19
N SER A 141 7.72 -1.36 -19.66
CA SER A 141 8.46 -0.28 -20.31
C SER A 141 9.94 -0.66 -20.45
N ALA A 142 10.50 -0.48 -21.65
CA ALA A 142 11.94 -0.60 -21.88
C ALA A 142 12.74 0.54 -21.23
N ALA A 143 12.10 1.70 -20.97
CA ALA A 143 12.71 2.82 -20.25
C ALA A 143 12.56 2.60 -18.75
N PRO A 144 13.64 2.54 -17.95
CA PRO A 144 13.56 2.41 -16.52
C PRO A 144 12.85 3.63 -15.93
N SER A 145 11.77 3.43 -15.20
CA SER A 145 11.25 4.46 -14.31
C SER A 145 12.16 4.56 -13.10
N ALA A 146 12.19 5.72 -12.42
CA ALA A 146 12.98 5.84 -11.20
C ALA A 146 12.57 4.77 -10.18
N ALA A 147 13.56 4.15 -9.54
CA ALA A 147 13.34 3.20 -8.46
C ALA A 147 12.51 3.88 -7.34
N LYS A 148 11.57 3.15 -6.78
CA LYS A 148 10.74 3.61 -5.67
C LYS A 148 11.09 2.86 -4.41
N ARG A 149 11.10 3.54 -3.29
CA ARG A 149 11.24 2.93 -1.97
C ARG A 149 10.00 2.13 -1.64
N VAL A 150 10.19 0.89 -1.22
CA VAL A 150 9.12 -0.02 -0.83
C VAL A 150 9.04 -0.05 0.69
N PHE A 151 7.87 0.24 1.22
CA PHE A 151 7.57 0.10 2.63
C PHE A 151 6.48 -0.94 2.79
N VAL A 152 6.55 -1.72 3.86
CA VAL A 152 5.54 -2.70 4.24
C VAL A 152 5.09 -2.50 5.68
N ARG A 153 3.83 -2.87 5.96
CA ARG A 153 3.24 -2.82 7.29
C ARG A 153 2.47 -4.11 7.55
N PRO A 154 2.98 -5.02 8.40
CA PRO A 154 2.21 -6.15 8.88
C PRO A 154 0.98 -5.68 9.67
N LEU A 155 -0.19 -6.22 9.36
CA LEU A 155 -1.43 -5.98 10.11
C LEU A 155 -1.62 -6.97 11.25
N HIS A 156 -0.84 -8.05 11.24
CA HIS A 156 -0.84 -9.09 12.26
C HIS A 156 0.60 -9.49 12.60
N ALA A 157 0.89 -9.86 13.84
CA ALA A 157 2.24 -10.22 14.29
C ALA A 157 2.85 -11.39 13.49
N GLN A 158 2.02 -12.33 13.05
CA GLN A 158 2.43 -13.51 12.28
C GLN A 158 2.23 -13.34 10.75
N ALA A 159 1.99 -12.13 10.27
CA ALA A 159 1.66 -11.88 8.86
C ALA A 159 2.71 -12.47 7.89
N GLN A 160 3.99 -12.27 8.18
CA GLN A 160 5.09 -12.79 7.37
C GLN A 160 5.09 -14.33 7.36
N ALA A 161 4.97 -14.98 8.53
CA ALA A 161 4.91 -16.43 8.64
C ALA A 161 3.69 -17.01 7.93
N CYS A 162 2.52 -16.39 8.07
CA CYS A 162 1.30 -16.81 7.36
C CYS A 162 1.47 -16.67 5.84
N LEU A 163 2.07 -15.58 5.36
CA LEU A 163 2.30 -15.36 3.93
C LEU A 163 3.33 -16.31 3.32
N SER A 164 4.35 -16.75 4.07
CA SER A 164 5.41 -17.66 3.61
C SER A 164 5.19 -19.14 3.98
N SER A 165 4.14 -19.47 4.74
CA SER A 165 3.83 -20.84 5.14
C SER A 165 3.72 -21.78 3.93
N PRO A 166 4.34 -22.96 3.93
CA PRO A 166 4.21 -23.93 2.85
C PRO A 166 2.81 -24.57 2.78
N VAL A 167 2.06 -24.52 3.87
CA VAL A 167 0.69 -25.05 3.94
C VAL A 167 -0.28 -23.94 3.59
N LEU A 168 -1.10 -24.17 2.56
CA LEU A 168 -2.26 -23.34 2.26
C LEU A 168 -3.32 -23.67 3.30
N ASP A 169 -3.73 -22.70 4.10
CA ASP A 169 -4.87 -22.88 4.98
C ASP A 169 -6.10 -23.21 4.10
N PRO A 170 -6.82 -24.30 4.39
CA PRO A 170 -8.08 -24.57 3.72
C PRO A 170 -9.02 -23.38 4.01
N GLN A 171 -9.53 -22.77 2.94
CA GLN A 171 -10.52 -21.70 3.00
C GLN A 171 -11.84 -22.19 3.59
#